data_b0e1d8facd95cd447d8a007eee72c152
#
_entry.id   b0e1d8facd95cd447d8a007eee72c152
#
_cell.length_a   1.000
_cell.length_b   1.000
_cell.length_c   1.000
_cell.angle_alpha   90.00
_cell.angle_beta   90.00
_cell.angle_gamma   90.00
#
_symmetry.space_group_name_H-M   'P 1'
#
loop_
_entity.id
_entity.type
_entity.pdbx_description
1 polymer ?
#
loop_
_entity_poly.entity_id
_entity_poly.type
_entity_poly.pdbx_seq_one_letter_code
_entity_poly.pdbx_strand_id
1 'polypeptide(L)'
;MIPKFRVWHNNKMYTELLIYDGEDYLDWRDFEDGRTFEDTILMQSTGLINSQGVEVFEGDVLYYPENPEGEKYGIVVWQKESLAFVLETAFDYLPYDFWAVGEVIGNIYENPELLEEVE
;
A
#
# COMPACT_ATOMS: atom_id res chain seq x y z
N MET A 1 17.73 -4.49 4.03
CA MET A 1 16.81 -3.90 3.04
C MET A 1 16.46 -2.49 3.47
N ILE A 2 16.56 -1.55 2.54
CA ILE A 2 16.17 -0.16 2.82
C ILE A 2 14.66 -0.08 2.61
N PRO A 3 13.88 0.35 3.61
CA PRO A 3 12.44 0.47 3.44
C PRO A 3 12.09 1.47 2.35
N LYS A 4 11.10 1.13 1.53
CA LYS A 4 10.55 2.03 0.52
C LYS A 4 9.19 2.51 0.97
N PHE A 5 8.90 3.77 0.68
CA PHE A 5 7.64 4.40 1.03
C PHE A 5 7.07 5.11 -0.18
N ARG A 6 5.76 5.28 -0.15
CA ARG A 6 5.07 6.22 -1.04
C ARG A 6 4.12 7.06 -0.19
N VAL A 7 3.72 8.21 -0.69
CA VAL A 7 2.84 9.13 0.05
C VAL A 7 1.69 9.56 -0.83
N TRP A 8 0.50 9.55 -0.25
CA TRP A 8 -0.69 10.16 -0.83
C TRP A 8 -0.89 11.52 -0.21
N HIS A 9 -0.93 12.55 -1.06
CA HIS A 9 -1.11 13.92 -0.60
C HIS A 9 -1.81 14.73 -1.68
N ASN A 10 -2.87 15.41 -1.31
CA ASN A 10 -3.60 16.32 -2.18
C ASN A 10 -3.98 15.66 -3.52
N ASN A 11 -4.57 14.48 -3.44
CA ASN A 11 -5.06 13.68 -4.57
C ASN A 11 -3.96 13.24 -5.54
N LYS A 12 -2.73 13.11 -5.05
CA LYS A 12 -1.61 12.64 -5.86
C LYS A 12 -0.76 11.64 -5.09
N MET A 13 -0.29 10.60 -5.78
CA MET A 13 0.63 9.62 -5.22
C MET A 13 2.06 10.02 -5.55
N TYR A 14 2.91 10.13 -4.52
CA TYR A 14 4.33 10.46 -4.66
C TYR A 14 5.14 9.22 -4.33
N THR A 15 6.01 8.82 -5.26
CA THR A 15 6.78 7.59 -5.13
C THR A 15 8.29 7.82 -4.98
N GLU A 16 8.76 9.05 -5.16
CA GLU A 16 10.17 9.39 -5.08
C GLU A 16 10.47 10.25 -3.87
N LEU A 17 10.03 9.77 -2.71
CA LEU A 17 10.18 10.49 -1.46
C LEU A 17 11.62 10.59 -1.02
N LEU A 18 11.91 11.67 -0.29
CA LEU A 18 13.13 11.79 0.49
C LEU A 18 12.76 11.88 1.96
N ILE A 19 13.39 11.04 2.77
CA ILE A 19 13.24 11.09 4.22
C ILE A 19 14.59 11.49 4.81
N TYR A 20 14.61 12.62 5.49
CA TYR A 20 15.82 13.15 6.06
C TYR A 20 15.53 13.79 7.41
N ASP A 21 16.30 13.41 8.40
CA ASP A 21 16.20 13.95 9.77
C ASP A 21 14.77 13.88 10.34
N GLY A 22 14.09 12.75 10.07
CA GLY A 22 12.73 12.52 10.57
C GLY A 22 11.62 13.23 9.80
N GLU A 23 11.94 13.94 8.73
CA GLU A 23 10.95 14.64 7.92
C GLU A 23 10.77 13.97 6.57
N ASP A 24 9.52 13.96 6.09
CA ASP A 24 9.16 13.41 4.79
C ASP A 24 9.09 14.55 3.77
N TYR A 25 9.83 14.42 2.69
CA TYR A 25 9.78 15.35 1.56
C TYR A 25 9.21 14.62 0.35
N LEU A 26 8.22 15.23 -0.31
CA LEU A 26 7.50 14.57 -1.38
C LEU A 26 8.36 14.35 -2.62
N ASP A 27 9.30 15.24 -2.86
CA ASP A 27 10.26 15.08 -3.94
C ASP A 27 11.55 15.85 -3.62
N TRP A 28 12.51 15.76 -4.53
CA TRP A 28 13.81 16.40 -4.34
C TRP A 28 13.70 17.93 -4.26
N ARG A 29 12.76 18.50 -5.00
CA ARG A 29 12.56 19.96 -4.99
C ARG A 29 12.06 20.44 -3.63
N ASP A 30 11.14 19.72 -3.03
CA ASP A 30 10.64 20.05 -1.70
C ASP A 30 11.74 19.91 -0.65
N PHE A 31 12.61 18.93 -0.81
CA PHE A 31 13.75 18.75 0.07
C PHE A 31 14.70 19.96 0.00
N GLU A 32 15.03 20.44 -1.21
CA GLU A 32 15.90 21.59 -1.38
C GLU A 32 15.29 22.87 -0.80
N ASP A 33 13.98 23.03 -0.88
CA ASP A 33 13.27 24.19 -0.36
C ASP A 33 12.91 24.08 1.11
N GLY A 34 13.20 22.95 1.74
CA GLY A 34 12.84 22.69 3.13
C GLY A 34 11.35 22.62 3.37
N ARG A 35 10.58 22.25 2.35
CA ARG A 35 9.12 22.25 2.41
C ARG A 35 8.58 20.89 2.86
N THR A 36 7.80 20.89 3.95
CA THR A 36 7.12 19.71 4.47
C THR A 36 5.61 19.94 4.45
N PHE A 37 4.86 18.84 4.56
CA PHE A 37 3.39 18.86 4.49
C PHE A 37 2.81 18.05 5.65
N GLU A 38 1.70 18.54 6.22
CA GLU A 38 1.09 17.88 7.37
C GLU A 38 0.10 16.80 7.01
N ASP A 39 -0.67 16.97 5.93
CA ASP A 39 -1.74 16.05 5.56
C ASP A 39 -1.28 14.98 4.59
N THR A 40 -0.21 14.28 4.95
CA THR A 40 0.35 13.20 4.12
C THR A 40 -0.03 11.84 4.71
N ILE A 41 -0.28 10.88 3.82
CA ILE A 41 -0.52 9.49 4.22
C ILE A 41 0.65 8.66 3.72
N LEU A 42 1.48 8.23 4.66
CA LEU A 42 2.68 7.45 4.36
C LEU A 42 2.33 5.97 4.27
N MET A 43 2.73 5.34 3.19
CA MET A 43 2.51 3.91 2.96
C MET A 43 3.86 3.23 2.73
N GLN A 44 4.08 2.13 3.42
CA GLN A 44 5.31 1.37 3.31
C GLN A 44 5.18 0.26 2.27
N SER A 45 6.26 0.01 1.53
CA SER A 45 6.35 -1.18 0.69
C SER A 45 6.38 -2.42 1.56
N THR A 46 5.67 -3.46 1.13
CA THR A 46 5.74 -4.76 1.81
C THR A 46 7.09 -5.44 1.59
N GLY A 47 7.88 -4.97 0.63
CA GLY A 47 9.12 -5.61 0.23
C GLY A 47 8.90 -6.81 -0.70
N LEU A 48 7.65 -7.10 -1.04
CA LEU A 48 7.31 -8.24 -1.88
C LEU A 48 6.85 -7.79 -3.26
N ILE A 49 7.16 -8.62 -4.24
CA ILE A 49 6.75 -8.42 -5.62
C ILE A 49 5.79 -9.56 -5.96
N ASN A 50 4.62 -9.22 -6.50
CA ASN A 50 3.63 -10.24 -6.83
C ASN A 50 4.03 -11.03 -8.07
N SER A 51 3.20 -11.99 -8.47
CA SER A 51 3.49 -12.85 -9.61
C SER A 51 3.56 -12.12 -10.95
N GLN A 52 3.01 -10.90 -11.03
CA GLN A 52 3.08 -10.06 -12.23
C GLN A 52 4.28 -9.11 -12.22
N GLY A 53 5.14 -9.20 -11.23
CA GLY A 53 6.33 -8.35 -11.14
C GLY A 53 6.07 -6.96 -10.56
N VAL A 54 4.94 -6.76 -9.89
CA VAL A 54 4.56 -5.47 -9.31
C VAL A 54 4.90 -5.44 -7.82
N GLU A 55 5.60 -4.39 -7.40
CA GLU A 55 5.89 -4.18 -5.98
C GLU A 55 4.60 -3.80 -5.26
N VAL A 56 4.36 -4.43 -4.10
CA VAL A 56 3.12 -4.27 -3.35
C VAL A 56 3.34 -3.35 -2.16
N PHE A 57 2.49 -2.35 -2.03
CA PHE A 57 2.53 -1.37 -0.95
C PHE A 57 1.31 -1.50 -0.06
N GLU A 58 1.46 -1.04 1.16
CA GLU A 58 0.33 -0.81 2.06
C GLU A 58 -0.73 0.03 1.36
N GLY A 59 -1.99 -0.36 1.48
CA GLY A 59 -3.10 0.33 0.82
C GLY A 59 -3.46 -0.22 -0.55
N ASP A 60 -2.63 -1.08 -1.13
CA ASP A 60 -2.95 -1.71 -2.41
C ASP A 60 -4.13 -2.65 -2.27
N VAL A 61 -4.94 -2.72 -3.33
CA VAL A 61 -6.05 -3.68 -3.43
C VAL A 61 -5.62 -4.79 -4.37
N LEU A 62 -5.67 -6.03 -3.86
CA LEU A 62 -5.35 -7.21 -4.63
C LEU A 62 -6.63 -7.92 -5.06
N TYR A 63 -6.63 -8.43 -6.28
CA TYR A 63 -7.73 -9.19 -6.83
C TYR A 63 -7.25 -10.61 -7.13
N TYR A 64 -7.89 -11.59 -6.51
CA TYR A 64 -7.55 -13.00 -6.69
C TYR A 64 -8.84 -13.79 -6.88
N PRO A 65 -9.35 -13.86 -8.14
CA PRO A 65 -10.66 -14.48 -8.41
C PRO A 65 -10.70 -15.99 -8.16
N GLU A 66 -9.53 -16.64 -8.15
CA GLU A 66 -9.44 -18.09 -7.97
C GLU A 66 -9.28 -18.49 -6.50
N ASN A 67 -9.43 -17.54 -5.58
CA ASN A 67 -9.32 -17.86 -4.16
C ASN A 67 -10.41 -18.85 -3.74
N PRO A 68 -10.02 -20.02 -3.24
CA PRO A 68 -11.00 -21.05 -2.85
C PRO A 68 -11.84 -20.67 -1.64
N GLU A 69 -11.37 -19.69 -0.84
CA GLU A 69 -12.09 -19.23 0.33
C GLU A 69 -13.25 -18.29 0.00
N GLY A 70 -13.41 -17.93 -1.27
CA GLY A 70 -14.51 -17.09 -1.72
C GLY A 70 -14.22 -15.59 -1.76
N GLU A 71 -13.29 -15.12 -0.96
CA GLU A 71 -12.92 -13.71 -0.92
C GLU A 71 -12.00 -13.40 -2.10
N LYS A 72 -12.44 -12.52 -2.99
CA LYS A 72 -11.70 -12.21 -4.23
C LYS A 72 -10.89 -10.93 -4.14
N TYR A 73 -11.20 -10.05 -3.20
CA TYR A 73 -10.55 -8.75 -3.03
C TYR A 73 -9.98 -8.63 -1.63
N GLY A 74 -8.81 -8.05 -1.51
CA GLY A 74 -8.20 -7.76 -0.22
C GLY A 74 -7.38 -6.50 -0.27
N ILE A 75 -7.28 -5.81 0.86
CA ILE A 75 -6.48 -4.61 1.03
C ILE A 75 -5.23 -4.96 1.82
N VAL A 76 -4.07 -4.51 1.36
CA VAL A 76 -2.82 -4.71 2.10
C VAL A 76 -2.78 -3.72 3.25
N VAL A 77 -2.72 -4.23 4.48
CA VAL A 77 -2.67 -3.41 5.69
C VAL A 77 -1.56 -3.90 6.61
N TRP A 78 -1.04 -2.99 7.44
CA TRP A 78 -0.12 -3.37 8.50
C TRP A 78 -0.94 -3.78 9.73
N GLN A 79 -0.74 -5.01 10.18
CA GLN A 79 -1.42 -5.50 11.38
C GLN A 79 -0.46 -5.49 12.55
N LYS A 80 -0.71 -4.59 13.48
CA LYS A 80 0.18 -4.36 14.62
C LYS A 80 0.28 -5.60 15.52
N GLU A 81 -0.82 -6.32 15.69
CA GLU A 81 -0.88 -7.49 16.57
C GLU A 81 0.05 -8.61 16.12
N SER A 82 0.16 -8.79 14.81
CA SER A 82 1.03 -9.84 14.24
C SER A 82 2.37 -9.29 13.74
N LEU A 83 2.56 -7.96 13.79
CA LEU A 83 3.75 -7.29 13.29
C LEU A 83 4.06 -7.67 11.84
N ALA A 84 3.03 -7.66 11.01
CA ALA A 84 3.14 -8.11 9.63
C ALA A 84 2.14 -7.40 8.73
N PHE A 85 2.45 -7.38 7.43
CA PHE A 85 1.46 -6.98 6.44
C PHE A 85 0.52 -8.15 6.19
N VAL A 86 -0.77 -7.87 6.14
CA VAL A 86 -1.79 -8.87 5.89
C VAL A 86 -2.80 -8.31 4.89
N LEU A 87 -3.66 -9.20 4.39
CA LEU A 87 -4.78 -8.80 3.53
C LEU A 87 -6.04 -8.74 4.36
N GLU A 88 -6.64 -7.55 4.39
CA GLU A 88 -7.95 -7.35 5.00
C GLU A 88 -9.01 -7.62 3.96
N THR A 89 -9.85 -8.61 4.22
CA THR A 89 -11.01 -8.92 3.38
C THR A 89 -12.29 -8.49 4.10
N ALA A 90 -13.44 -8.71 3.47
CA ALA A 90 -14.73 -8.37 4.09
C ALA A 90 -14.94 -9.11 5.42
N PHE A 91 -14.33 -10.25 5.61
CA PHE A 91 -14.61 -11.12 6.77
C PHE A 91 -13.38 -11.45 7.62
N ASP A 92 -12.16 -11.21 7.13
CA ASP A 92 -10.99 -11.72 7.85
C ASP A 92 -9.71 -10.95 7.47
N TYR A 93 -8.63 -11.27 8.18
CA TYR A 93 -7.29 -10.82 7.88
C TYR A 93 -6.46 -12.04 7.50
N LEU A 94 -5.98 -12.08 6.26
CA LEU A 94 -5.23 -13.22 5.73
C LEU A 94 -3.77 -12.85 5.52
N PRO A 95 -2.81 -13.79 5.71
CA PRO A 95 -1.42 -13.53 5.40
C PRO A 95 -1.25 -13.13 3.93
N TYR A 96 -0.38 -12.15 3.67
CA TYR A 96 -0.17 -11.65 2.32
C TYR A 96 0.32 -12.74 1.37
N ASP A 97 1.23 -13.60 1.84
CA ASP A 97 1.81 -14.64 1.00
C ASP A 97 0.76 -15.60 0.42
N PHE A 98 -0.37 -15.71 1.10
CA PHE A 98 -1.50 -16.50 0.59
C PHE A 98 -2.05 -15.90 -0.72
N TRP A 99 -1.91 -14.58 -0.89
CA TRP A 99 -2.44 -13.88 -2.06
C TRP A 99 -1.33 -13.33 -2.97
N ALA A 100 -0.10 -13.84 -2.83
CA ALA A 100 1.03 -13.34 -3.62
C ALA A 100 0.82 -13.49 -5.13
N VAL A 101 -0.08 -14.37 -5.56
CA VAL A 101 -0.46 -14.53 -6.96
C VAL A 101 -1.56 -13.54 -7.40
N GLY A 102 -2.10 -12.76 -6.47
CA GLY A 102 -3.14 -11.80 -6.78
C GLY A 102 -2.62 -10.64 -7.61
N GLU A 103 -3.53 -10.00 -8.35
CA GLU A 103 -3.20 -8.83 -9.17
C GLU A 103 -3.45 -7.55 -8.39
N VAL A 104 -2.48 -6.62 -8.43
CA VAL A 104 -2.70 -5.28 -7.88
C VAL A 104 -3.56 -4.51 -8.87
N ILE A 105 -4.80 -4.22 -8.49
CA ILE A 105 -5.76 -3.52 -9.37
C ILE A 105 -5.90 -2.04 -9.05
N GLY A 106 -5.26 -1.56 -7.99
CA GLY A 106 -5.29 -0.18 -7.58
C GLY A 106 -4.98 -0.06 -6.11
N ASN A 107 -5.37 1.05 -5.52
CA ASN A 107 -5.21 1.27 -4.08
C ASN A 107 -6.39 2.08 -3.56
N ILE A 108 -6.55 2.11 -2.23
CA ILE A 108 -7.74 2.71 -1.62
C ILE A 108 -7.78 4.22 -1.73
N TYR A 109 -6.67 4.86 -2.06
CA TYR A 109 -6.62 6.33 -2.18
C TYR A 109 -6.89 6.83 -3.58
N GLU A 110 -6.25 6.22 -4.60
CA GLU A 110 -6.52 6.56 -6.00
C GLU A 110 -7.83 5.98 -6.50
N ASN A 111 -8.26 4.85 -5.94
CA ASN A 111 -9.41 4.08 -6.41
C ASN A 111 -10.34 3.77 -5.24
N PRO A 112 -10.93 4.79 -4.58
CA PRO A 112 -11.77 4.55 -3.41
C PRO A 112 -13.00 3.69 -3.69
N GLU A 113 -13.44 3.61 -4.93
CA GLU A 113 -14.55 2.73 -5.33
C GLU A 113 -14.25 1.25 -5.09
N LEU A 114 -12.96 0.89 -5.03
CA LEU A 114 -12.58 -0.50 -4.76
C LEU A 114 -12.90 -0.94 -3.34
N LEU A 115 -13.08 0.01 -2.41
CA LEU A 115 -13.50 -0.34 -1.05
C LEU A 115 -14.84 -1.05 -1.02
N GLU A 116 -15.74 -0.73 -1.94
CA GLU A 116 -17.04 -1.38 -2.03
C GLU A 116 -16.90 -2.84 -2.43
N GLU A 117 -15.88 -3.18 -3.20
CA GLU A 117 -15.65 -4.56 -3.62
C GLU A 117 -15.10 -5.40 -2.47
N VAL A 118 -14.34 -4.79 -1.56
CA VAL A 118 -13.76 -5.49 -0.40
C VAL A 118 -14.81 -5.68 0.69
N GLU A 119 -15.70 -4.72 0.84
CA GLU A 119 -16.77 -4.77 1.84
C GLU A 119 -17.96 -5.58 1.30
#